data_7d04c826bdf76dbafc24ca294b133d0c
#
_entry.id   7d04c826bdf76dbafc24ca294b133d0c
#
_cell.length_a   1.000
_cell.length_b   1.000
_cell.length_c   1.000
_cell.angle_alpha   90.00
_cell.angle_beta   90.00
_cell.angle_gamma   90.00
#
_symmetry.space_group_name_H-M   'P 1'
#
loop_
_entity.id
_entity.type
_entity.pdbx_description
1 polymer ?
#
loop_
_entity_poly.entity_id
_entity_poly.type
_entity_poly.pdbx_seq_one_letter_code
_entity_poly.pdbx_strand_id
1 'polypeptide(L)'
;LKNIPSLIVINEDAIDRDVIDLCRKIRKDEDNNITPVIVVSSKESREHRIRILRESVEYFIKKPVDEQYLYYTVKNLNRLLSSNRRVSPLTGLPGNVQIHAELKKRIARREAFCVLYLDLDNFKAYNDVYGFLKGDQIIEFTAETIVNSVHSDVLDNTFVGHIGGDDFVAIVPGNNCEKLCQNILSHFDNNVGKFFNDEDLEKGYIEVANRRGIIEQFPLTSLSIGVVVADVGRFHNILEIGEVGAQIKHAAKSVMGSSYAIDRRR
;
A
#
# COMPACT_ATOMS: atom_id res chain seq x y z
N LEU A 1 6.75 -19.72 12.61
CA LEU A 1 6.33 -18.49 13.27
C LEU A 1 4.95 -18.10 12.75
N LYS A 2 3.91 -18.10 13.60
CA LYS A 2 2.54 -17.68 13.19
C LYS A 2 2.39 -16.15 13.06
N ASN A 3 3.38 -15.39 13.54
CA ASN A 3 3.43 -13.93 13.44
C ASN A 3 4.74 -13.52 12.80
N ILE A 4 4.71 -12.65 11.81
CA ILE A 4 5.89 -12.10 11.16
C ILE A 4 6.46 -11.02 12.11
N PRO A 5 7.63 -11.21 12.72
CA PRO A 5 8.23 -10.23 13.59
C PRO A 5 8.80 -9.05 12.77
N SER A 6 8.83 -7.86 13.34
CA SER A 6 9.44 -6.69 12.71
C SER A 6 10.99 -6.73 12.75
N LEU A 7 11.56 -7.52 13.66
CA LEU A 7 13.00 -7.71 13.84
C LEU A 7 13.23 -9.00 14.64
N ILE A 8 14.31 -9.71 14.34
CA ILE A 8 14.75 -10.91 15.07
C ILE A 8 16.10 -10.63 15.74
N VAL A 9 16.19 -10.86 17.05
CA VAL A 9 17.46 -10.83 17.78
C VAL A 9 17.81 -12.24 18.22
N ILE A 10 18.99 -12.75 17.82
CA ILE A 10 19.44 -14.09 18.15
C ILE A 10 20.62 -13.96 19.13
N ASN A 11 20.47 -14.50 20.34
CA ASN A 11 21.59 -14.69 21.24
C ASN A 11 22.24 -16.06 20.94
N GLU A 12 23.36 -16.04 20.23
CA GLU A 12 24.07 -17.28 19.83
C GLU A 12 24.46 -18.16 20.99
N ASP A 13 24.84 -17.55 22.14
CA ASP A 13 25.30 -18.32 23.31
C ASP A 13 24.14 -19.02 24.06
N ALA A 14 22.88 -18.68 23.73
CA ALA A 14 21.69 -19.23 24.37
C ALA A 14 20.94 -20.25 23.50
N ILE A 15 21.47 -20.59 22.33
CA ILE A 15 20.83 -21.55 21.42
C ILE A 15 21.68 -22.82 21.30
N ASP A 16 21.03 -23.99 21.33
CA ASP A 16 21.66 -25.32 21.22
C ASP A 16 21.84 -25.79 19.76
N ARG A 17 21.91 -24.85 18.82
CA ARG A 17 22.05 -25.15 17.37
C ARG A 17 22.95 -24.14 16.68
N ASP A 18 23.47 -24.52 15.51
CA ASP A 18 24.31 -23.61 14.71
C ASP A 18 23.49 -22.37 14.29
N VAL A 19 24.01 -21.19 14.66
CA VAL A 19 23.41 -19.90 14.33
C VAL A 19 23.35 -19.66 12.83
N ILE A 20 24.35 -20.15 12.07
CA ILE A 20 24.42 -20.01 10.61
C ILE A 20 23.27 -20.79 9.95
N ASP A 21 23.03 -22.03 10.39
CA ASP A 21 21.92 -22.83 9.90
C ASP A 21 20.55 -22.24 10.26
N LEU A 22 20.47 -21.61 11.44
CA LEU A 22 19.24 -20.89 11.84
C LEU A 22 19.00 -19.68 10.93
N CYS A 23 20.02 -18.87 10.66
CA CYS A 23 19.91 -17.71 9.76
C CYS A 23 19.50 -18.15 8.35
N ARG A 24 20.09 -19.24 7.82
CA ARG A 24 19.70 -19.80 6.51
C ARG A 24 18.24 -20.25 6.47
N LYS A 25 17.74 -20.85 7.55
CA LYS A 25 16.32 -21.23 7.64
C LYS A 25 15.42 -20.02 7.65
N ILE A 26 15.78 -18.96 8.38
CA ILE A 26 15.03 -17.69 8.39
C ILE A 26 14.99 -17.09 6.96
N ARG A 27 16.11 -17.08 6.24
CA ARG A 27 16.20 -16.53 4.88
C ARG A 27 15.49 -17.38 3.80
N LYS A 28 15.20 -18.66 4.09
CA LYS A 28 14.40 -19.55 3.22
C LYS A 28 12.91 -19.53 3.55
N ASP A 29 12.52 -18.97 4.66
CA ASP A 29 11.12 -18.86 5.08
C ASP A 29 10.45 -17.70 4.32
N GLU A 30 9.36 -17.98 3.60
CA GLU A 30 8.69 -17.00 2.74
C GLU A 30 8.20 -15.77 3.52
N ASP A 31 7.80 -15.96 4.77
CA ASP A 31 7.27 -14.89 5.63
C ASP A 31 8.38 -14.04 6.30
N ASN A 32 9.58 -14.62 6.51
CA ASN A 32 10.64 -14.00 7.29
C ASN A 32 11.93 -13.72 6.51
N ASN A 33 11.99 -14.01 5.22
CA ASN A 33 13.21 -13.87 4.39
C ASN A 33 13.78 -12.45 4.35
N ILE A 34 12.93 -11.43 4.52
CA ILE A 34 13.29 -10.00 4.56
C ILE A 34 13.31 -9.42 5.99
N THR A 35 12.92 -10.20 7.02
CA THR A 35 12.93 -9.73 8.41
C THR A 35 14.36 -9.50 8.86
N PRO A 36 14.74 -8.31 9.37
CA PRO A 36 16.09 -8.05 9.82
C PRO A 36 16.49 -8.94 10.98
N VAL A 37 17.73 -9.38 10.97
CA VAL A 37 18.33 -10.24 12.00
C VAL A 37 19.53 -9.56 12.62
N ILE A 38 19.56 -9.50 13.94
CA ILE A 38 20.74 -9.13 14.75
C ILE A 38 21.23 -10.39 15.45
N VAL A 39 22.51 -10.71 15.33
CA VAL A 39 23.14 -11.78 16.10
C VAL A 39 24.00 -11.17 17.19
N VAL A 40 23.81 -11.65 18.43
CA VAL A 40 24.60 -11.28 19.61
C VAL A 40 25.40 -12.49 20.02
N SER A 41 26.75 -12.37 20.19
CA SER A 41 27.62 -13.50 20.47
C SER A 41 28.83 -13.09 21.31
N SER A 42 29.31 -14.01 22.13
CA SER A 42 30.58 -13.89 22.85
C SER A 42 31.80 -14.30 22.01
N LYS A 43 31.60 -14.94 20.86
CA LYS A 43 32.68 -15.40 19.98
C LYS A 43 33.41 -14.23 19.31
N GLU A 44 34.74 -14.16 19.49
CA GLU A 44 35.53 -13.01 19.02
C GLU A 44 36.12 -13.16 17.62
N SER A 45 36.08 -14.36 17.01
CA SER A 45 36.69 -14.60 15.70
C SER A 45 36.12 -13.71 14.60
N ARG A 46 37.02 -12.98 13.94
CA ARG A 46 36.65 -12.19 12.73
C ARG A 46 36.03 -13.07 11.65
N GLU A 47 36.57 -14.27 11.47
CA GLU A 47 36.06 -15.21 10.46
C GLU A 47 34.63 -15.65 10.79
N HIS A 48 34.36 -15.95 12.07
CA HIS A 48 33.03 -16.32 12.53
C HIS A 48 32.00 -15.20 12.26
N ARG A 49 32.35 -13.97 12.63
CA ARG A 49 31.50 -12.79 12.35
C ARG A 49 31.20 -12.62 10.85
N ILE A 50 32.24 -12.76 9.99
CA ILE A 50 32.05 -12.64 8.54
C ILE A 50 31.18 -13.78 8.02
N ARG A 51 31.31 -14.99 8.52
CA ARG A 51 30.45 -16.13 8.12
C ARG A 51 29.00 -15.85 8.44
N ILE A 52 28.69 -15.30 9.62
CA ILE A 52 27.32 -14.93 10.02
C ILE A 52 26.77 -13.81 9.12
N LEU A 53 27.55 -12.74 8.88
CA LEU A 53 27.13 -11.63 8.04
C LEU A 53 26.88 -12.03 6.57
N ARG A 54 27.57 -13.07 6.07
CA ARG A 54 27.31 -13.64 4.73
C ARG A 54 25.94 -14.28 4.58
N GLU A 55 25.30 -14.66 5.68
CA GLU A 55 23.93 -15.21 5.68
C GLU A 55 22.86 -14.10 5.71
N SER A 56 23.18 -12.89 5.23
CA SER A 56 22.28 -11.73 5.20
C SER A 56 21.77 -11.32 6.59
N VAL A 57 22.64 -11.38 7.59
CA VAL A 57 22.43 -10.82 8.93
C VAL A 57 22.81 -9.35 8.91
N GLU A 58 21.92 -8.47 9.36
CA GLU A 58 22.10 -7.02 9.27
C GLU A 58 23.14 -6.51 10.26
N TYR A 59 23.18 -7.08 11.49
CA TYR A 59 24.15 -6.69 12.51
C TYR A 59 24.64 -7.88 13.30
N PHE A 60 25.95 -7.85 13.62
CA PHE A 60 26.57 -8.70 14.59
C PHE A 60 27.09 -7.86 15.75
N ILE A 61 26.61 -8.15 16.97
CA ILE A 61 26.99 -7.43 18.20
C ILE A 61 27.75 -8.37 19.09
N LYS A 62 28.99 -7.97 19.43
CA LYS A 62 29.87 -8.71 20.35
C LYS A 62 29.42 -8.45 21.79
N LYS A 63 29.49 -9.48 22.63
CA LYS A 63 29.36 -9.34 24.09
C LYS A 63 30.68 -8.87 24.74
N PRO A 64 30.61 -8.11 25.86
CA PRO A 64 29.40 -7.67 26.56
C PRO A 64 28.62 -6.66 25.72
N VAL A 65 27.28 -6.77 25.77
CA VAL A 65 26.40 -5.90 24.98
C VAL A 65 26.30 -4.54 25.65
N ASP A 66 26.62 -3.49 24.90
CA ASP A 66 26.27 -2.14 25.28
C ASP A 66 24.77 -1.93 25.01
N GLU A 67 24.01 -1.69 26.09
CA GLU A 67 22.54 -1.55 26.02
C GLU A 67 22.12 -0.37 25.16
N GLN A 68 22.83 0.76 25.22
CA GLN A 68 22.54 1.94 24.42
C GLN A 68 22.81 1.68 22.93
N TYR A 69 23.95 1.01 22.63
CA TYR A 69 24.28 0.63 21.25
C TYR A 69 23.24 -0.32 20.66
N LEU A 70 22.82 -1.35 21.39
CA LEU A 70 21.75 -2.25 20.95
C LEU A 70 20.44 -1.50 20.74
N TYR A 71 20.04 -0.66 21.70
CA TYR A 71 18.81 0.12 21.61
C TYR A 71 18.78 1.00 20.36
N TYR A 72 19.83 1.78 20.11
CA TYR A 72 19.89 2.65 18.95
C TYR A 72 20.03 1.88 17.63
N THR A 73 20.70 0.72 17.62
CA THR A 73 20.77 -0.15 16.45
C THR A 73 19.39 -0.67 16.07
N VAL A 74 18.64 -1.20 17.04
CA VAL A 74 17.25 -1.65 16.83
C VAL A 74 16.34 -0.50 16.37
N LYS A 75 16.44 0.66 17.03
CA LYS A 75 15.67 1.86 16.71
C LYS A 75 15.94 2.36 15.28
N ASN A 76 17.22 2.39 14.88
CA ASN A 76 17.61 2.82 13.53
C ASN A 76 17.19 1.82 12.46
N LEU A 77 17.33 0.51 12.69
CA LEU A 77 16.81 -0.52 11.79
C LEU A 77 15.29 -0.39 11.61
N ASN A 78 14.53 -0.29 12.69
CA ASN A 78 13.08 -0.10 12.62
C ASN A 78 12.70 1.18 11.86
N ARG A 79 13.47 2.27 12.01
CA ARG A 79 13.26 3.51 11.26
C ARG A 79 13.53 3.33 9.77
N LEU A 80 14.61 2.64 9.39
CA LEU A 80 14.94 2.35 8.00
C LEU A 80 13.88 1.49 7.33
N LEU A 81 13.43 0.44 8.01
CA LEU A 81 12.35 -0.42 7.54
C LEU A 81 11.01 0.32 7.39
N SER A 82 10.70 1.18 8.37
CA SER A 82 9.50 2.04 8.28
C SER A 82 9.62 3.06 7.15
N SER A 83 10.84 3.51 6.83
CA SER A 83 11.09 4.41 5.69
C SER A 83 10.90 3.68 4.36
N ASN A 84 11.34 2.43 4.25
CA ASN A 84 11.12 1.60 3.07
C ASN A 84 9.65 1.18 2.89
N ARG A 85 8.87 1.11 3.99
CA ARG A 85 7.41 0.90 3.96
C ARG A 85 6.60 2.18 3.72
N ARG A 86 7.27 3.33 3.53
CA ARG A 86 6.58 4.61 3.28
C ARG A 86 6.00 4.72 1.89
N VAL A 87 6.53 3.98 0.93
CA VAL A 87 6.05 3.97 -0.45
C VAL A 87 5.58 2.57 -0.85
N SER A 88 4.62 2.52 -1.75
CA SER A 88 4.20 1.27 -2.39
C SER A 88 5.34 0.74 -3.27
N PRO A 89 5.77 -0.51 -3.12
CA PRO A 89 6.83 -1.06 -3.97
C PRO A 89 6.43 -1.18 -5.43
N LEU A 90 5.13 -1.31 -5.73
CA LEU A 90 4.61 -1.44 -7.08
C LEU A 90 4.51 -0.08 -7.78
N THR A 91 3.87 0.90 -7.15
CA THR A 91 3.58 2.19 -7.79
C THR A 91 4.55 3.31 -7.43
N GLY A 92 5.43 3.11 -6.42
CA GLY A 92 6.28 4.17 -5.88
C GLY A 92 5.54 5.28 -5.12
N LEU A 93 4.21 5.22 -5.05
CA LEU A 93 3.40 6.24 -4.38
C LEU A 93 3.52 6.14 -2.84
N PRO A 94 3.36 7.26 -2.14
CA PRO A 94 3.24 7.31 -0.69
C PRO A 94 2.25 6.30 -0.13
N GLY A 95 2.66 5.55 0.91
CA GLY A 95 1.82 4.56 1.60
C GLY A 95 1.08 5.15 2.81
N ASN A 96 0.38 4.28 3.55
CA ASN A 96 -0.50 4.64 4.67
C ASN A 96 0.13 5.59 5.70
N VAL A 97 1.42 5.43 6.01
CA VAL A 97 2.11 6.29 6.98
C VAL A 97 2.14 7.76 6.52
N GLN A 98 2.43 7.99 5.25
CA GLN A 98 2.48 9.34 4.66
C GLN A 98 1.10 9.90 4.41
N ILE A 99 0.14 9.08 3.99
CA ILE A 99 -1.27 9.45 3.86
C ILE A 99 -1.79 10.00 5.20
N HIS A 100 -1.59 9.25 6.28
CA HIS A 100 -2.00 9.68 7.61
C HIS A 100 -1.29 10.96 8.07
N ALA A 101 0.00 11.10 7.77
CA ALA A 101 0.77 12.29 8.12
C ALA A 101 0.25 13.53 7.37
N GLU A 102 -0.06 13.41 6.07
CA GLU A 102 -0.59 14.51 5.27
C GLU A 102 -1.99 14.92 5.74
N LEU A 103 -2.89 13.96 6.00
CA LEU A 103 -4.22 14.26 6.56
C LEU A 103 -4.13 15.00 7.90
N LYS A 104 -3.29 14.52 8.84
CA LYS A 104 -3.06 15.19 10.13
C LYS A 104 -2.53 16.60 9.96
N LYS A 105 -1.60 16.82 9.03
CA LYS A 105 -1.02 18.12 8.72
C LYS A 105 -2.09 19.10 8.25
N ARG A 106 -2.99 18.69 7.33
CA ARG A 106 -4.05 19.56 6.82
C ARG A 106 -5.10 19.91 7.88
N ILE A 107 -5.52 18.93 8.68
CA ILE A 107 -6.42 19.17 9.82
C ILE A 107 -5.79 20.17 10.80
N ALA A 108 -4.52 19.98 11.16
CA ALA A 108 -3.81 20.87 12.09
C ALA A 108 -3.65 22.30 11.56
N ARG A 109 -3.49 22.46 10.23
CA ARG A 109 -3.42 23.75 9.56
C ARG A 109 -4.76 24.39 9.29
N ARG A 110 -5.87 23.72 9.61
CA ARG A 110 -7.22 24.17 9.31
C ARG A 110 -7.43 24.50 7.83
N GLU A 111 -6.87 23.69 6.96
CA GLU A 111 -7.04 23.83 5.51
C GLU A 111 -8.39 23.20 5.08
N ALA A 112 -9.02 23.78 4.05
CA ALA A 112 -10.11 23.12 3.34
C ALA A 112 -9.50 22.22 2.25
N PHE A 113 -9.92 20.94 2.19
CA PHE A 113 -9.41 19.97 1.23
C PHE A 113 -10.45 18.89 0.89
N CYS A 114 -10.26 18.22 -0.23
CA CYS A 114 -11.00 17.00 -0.57
C CYS A 114 -10.09 15.79 -0.40
N VAL A 115 -10.65 14.68 0.08
CA VAL A 115 -10.04 13.36 0.07
C VAL A 115 -10.81 12.47 -0.89
N LEU A 116 -10.16 12.03 -1.95
CA LEU A 116 -10.70 11.09 -2.93
C LEU A 116 -10.19 9.70 -2.56
N TYR A 117 -11.07 8.77 -2.27
CA TYR A 117 -10.78 7.34 -2.13
C TYR A 117 -11.14 6.64 -3.44
N LEU A 118 -10.16 6.06 -4.11
CA LEU A 118 -10.33 5.44 -5.41
C LEU A 118 -10.08 3.93 -5.31
N ASP A 119 -10.88 3.14 -6.02
CA ASP A 119 -10.87 1.68 -5.89
C ASP A 119 -11.29 1.04 -7.22
N LEU A 120 -10.55 0.01 -7.66
CA LEU A 120 -10.87 -0.75 -8.86
C LEU A 120 -11.99 -1.75 -8.60
N ASP A 121 -13.10 -1.61 -9.30
CA ASP A 121 -14.21 -2.55 -9.18
C ASP A 121 -13.89 -3.88 -9.87
N ASN A 122 -14.35 -4.98 -9.28
CA ASN A 122 -14.16 -6.34 -9.79
C ASN A 122 -12.68 -6.77 -9.97
N PHE A 123 -11.72 -6.08 -9.32
CA PHE A 123 -10.29 -6.32 -9.49
C PHE A 123 -9.88 -7.75 -9.14
N LYS A 124 -10.51 -8.35 -8.13
CA LYS A 124 -10.28 -9.76 -7.81
C LYS A 124 -10.66 -10.67 -8.98
N ALA A 125 -11.82 -10.47 -9.60
CA ALA A 125 -12.25 -11.25 -10.75
C ALA A 125 -11.30 -11.08 -11.94
N TYR A 126 -10.81 -9.84 -12.15
CA TYR A 126 -9.78 -9.55 -13.14
C TYR A 126 -8.50 -10.39 -12.90
N ASN A 127 -7.98 -10.40 -11.67
CA ASN A 127 -6.79 -11.17 -11.30
C ASN A 127 -7.01 -12.70 -11.48
N ASP A 128 -8.21 -13.20 -11.17
CA ASP A 128 -8.54 -14.61 -11.32
C ASP A 128 -8.52 -15.05 -12.79
N VAL A 129 -8.83 -14.15 -13.74
CA VAL A 129 -8.84 -14.40 -15.20
C VAL A 129 -7.48 -14.13 -15.85
N TYR A 130 -6.92 -12.93 -15.58
CA TYR A 130 -5.73 -12.40 -16.29
C TYR A 130 -4.41 -12.63 -15.56
N GLY A 131 -4.48 -13.03 -14.27
CA GLY A 131 -3.33 -13.26 -13.41
C GLY A 131 -2.74 -11.98 -12.81
N PHE A 132 -1.95 -12.17 -11.75
CA PHE A 132 -1.41 -11.06 -10.94
C PHE A 132 -0.52 -10.10 -11.72
N LEU A 133 0.27 -10.56 -12.69
CA LEU A 133 1.14 -9.69 -13.51
C LEU A 133 0.33 -8.67 -14.33
N LYS A 134 -0.81 -9.07 -14.84
CA LYS A 134 -1.75 -8.16 -15.53
C LYS A 134 -2.45 -7.24 -14.51
N GLY A 135 -2.77 -7.77 -13.33
CA GLY A 135 -3.28 -6.99 -12.21
C GLY A 135 -2.32 -5.88 -11.78
N ASP A 136 -1.03 -6.17 -11.68
CA ASP A 136 -0.01 -5.17 -11.35
C ASP A 136 0.04 -4.06 -12.42
N GLN A 137 -0.06 -4.40 -13.70
CA GLN A 137 -0.08 -3.42 -14.80
C GLN A 137 -1.29 -2.47 -14.74
N ILE A 138 -2.48 -2.99 -14.40
CA ILE A 138 -3.68 -2.12 -14.27
C ILE A 138 -3.61 -1.23 -13.01
N ILE A 139 -2.97 -1.71 -11.92
CA ILE A 139 -2.69 -0.90 -10.72
C ILE A 139 -1.72 0.24 -11.06
N GLU A 140 -0.61 -0.04 -11.76
CA GLU A 140 0.36 0.98 -12.21
C GLU A 140 -0.31 2.01 -13.13
N PHE A 141 -1.08 1.56 -14.11
CA PHE A 141 -1.86 2.44 -14.99
C PHE A 141 -2.84 3.33 -14.21
N THR A 142 -3.53 2.78 -13.20
CA THR A 142 -4.45 3.54 -12.35
C THR A 142 -3.70 4.61 -11.56
N ALA A 143 -2.55 4.25 -10.97
CA ALA A 143 -1.67 5.20 -10.28
C ALA A 143 -1.24 6.36 -11.20
N GLU A 144 -0.76 6.06 -12.41
CA GLU A 144 -0.36 7.06 -13.41
C GLU A 144 -1.54 7.95 -13.82
N THR A 145 -2.71 7.36 -14.02
CA THR A 145 -3.94 8.10 -14.35
C THR A 145 -4.28 9.12 -13.28
N ILE A 146 -4.25 8.72 -12.00
CA ILE A 146 -4.54 9.61 -10.87
C ILE A 146 -3.50 10.73 -10.79
N VAL A 147 -2.21 10.38 -10.82
CA VAL A 147 -1.11 11.36 -10.71
C VAL A 147 -1.17 12.39 -11.84
N ASN A 148 -1.33 11.94 -13.08
CA ASN A 148 -1.38 12.82 -14.24
C ASN A 148 -2.61 13.75 -14.20
N SER A 149 -3.77 13.24 -13.79
CA SER A 149 -5.00 14.04 -13.68
C SER A 149 -4.88 15.10 -12.58
N VAL A 150 -4.27 14.76 -11.44
CA VAL A 150 -4.06 15.68 -10.32
C VAL A 150 -3.05 16.78 -10.70
N HIS A 151 -2.00 16.46 -11.45
CA HIS A 151 -0.98 17.43 -11.87
C HIS A 151 -1.47 18.33 -13.03
N SER A 152 -2.33 17.83 -13.92
CA SER A 152 -2.81 18.61 -15.06
C SER A 152 -3.75 19.77 -14.68
N ASP A 153 -4.42 19.66 -13.53
CA ASP A 153 -5.32 20.71 -13.01
C ASP A 153 -4.57 21.89 -12.33
N VAL A 154 -3.23 21.94 -12.41
CA VAL A 154 -2.36 23.01 -11.83
C VAL A 154 -2.67 23.26 -10.33
N LEU A 155 -3.02 22.23 -9.61
CA LEU A 155 -3.30 22.34 -8.19
C LEU A 155 -1.98 22.21 -7.40
N ASP A 156 -1.48 23.31 -6.88
CA ASP A 156 -0.40 23.28 -5.91
C ASP A 156 -0.85 22.55 -4.63
N ASN A 157 0.10 21.90 -3.94
CA ASN A 157 -0.16 21.25 -2.65
C ASN A 157 -1.13 20.05 -2.73
N THR A 158 -0.99 19.23 -3.77
CA THR A 158 -1.69 17.95 -3.93
C THR A 158 -0.88 16.80 -3.36
N PHE A 159 -1.55 15.69 -3.03
CA PHE A 159 -0.92 14.49 -2.54
C PHE A 159 -1.66 13.27 -3.12
N VAL A 160 -0.91 12.30 -3.65
CA VAL A 160 -1.44 11.02 -4.12
C VAL A 160 -0.76 9.90 -3.34
N GLY A 161 -1.51 8.91 -2.89
CA GLY A 161 -1.01 7.77 -2.15
C GLY A 161 -1.67 6.46 -2.58
N HIS A 162 -0.99 5.35 -2.30
CA HIS A 162 -1.45 3.99 -2.54
C HIS A 162 -1.64 3.27 -1.19
N ILE A 163 -2.88 2.94 -0.87
CA ILE A 163 -3.24 2.31 0.41
C ILE A 163 -2.81 0.84 0.40
N GLY A 164 -3.02 0.16 -0.73
CA GLY A 164 -2.63 -1.23 -0.97
C GLY A 164 -3.63 -1.96 -1.85
N GLY A 165 -3.18 -2.97 -2.59
CA GLY A 165 -4.00 -3.67 -3.56
C GLY A 165 -4.53 -2.72 -4.64
N ASP A 166 -5.84 -2.61 -4.74
CA ASP A 166 -6.59 -1.79 -5.68
C ASP A 166 -7.05 -0.42 -5.12
N ASP A 167 -6.64 -0.10 -3.87
CA ASP A 167 -7.08 1.11 -3.15
C ASP A 167 -6.06 2.25 -3.25
N PHE A 168 -6.51 3.42 -3.69
CA PHE A 168 -5.73 4.66 -3.76
C PHE A 168 -6.39 5.81 -3.01
N VAL A 169 -5.60 6.86 -2.74
CA VAL A 169 -6.11 8.10 -2.19
C VAL A 169 -5.47 9.30 -2.88
N ALA A 170 -6.28 10.32 -3.17
CA ALA A 170 -5.78 11.63 -3.56
C ALA A 170 -6.31 12.68 -2.57
N ILE A 171 -5.44 13.61 -2.15
CA ILE A 171 -5.78 14.72 -1.26
C ILE A 171 -5.48 16.00 -2.00
N VAL A 172 -6.50 16.78 -2.27
CA VAL A 172 -6.42 17.99 -3.08
C VAL A 172 -6.95 19.21 -2.33
N PRO A 173 -6.40 20.41 -2.56
CA PRO A 173 -6.84 21.61 -1.88
C PRO A 173 -8.24 22.03 -2.33
N GLY A 174 -8.93 22.79 -1.46
CA GLY A 174 -10.25 23.31 -1.74
C GLY A 174 -11.37 22.31 -1.48
N ASN A 175 -12.56 22.66 -1.90
CA ASN A 175 -13.80 21.89 -1.66
C ASN A 175 -14.55 21.52 -2.94
N ASN A 176 -13.96 21.77 -4.11
CA ASN A 176 -14.54 21.43 -5.41
C ASN A 176 -13.59 20.53 -6.21
N CYS A 177 -13.91 19.26 -6.27
CA CYS A 177 -13.15 18.22 -6.96
C CYS A 177 -13.96 17.44 -8.00
N GLU A 178 -15.16 17.90 -8.36
CA GLU A 178 -16.02 17.22 -9.33
C GLU A 178 -15.33 17.07 -10.70
N LYS A 179 -14.74 18.17 -11.20
CA LYS A 179 -14.02 18.17 -12.48
C LYS A 179 -12.85 17.19 -12.47
N LEU A 180 -12.10 17.15 -11.36
CA LEU A 180 -10.99 16.21 -11.20
C LEU A 180 -11.48 14.75 -11.24
N CYS A 181 -12.57 14.43 -10.54
CA CYS A 181 -13.18 13.10 -10.60
C CYS A 181 -13.57 12.72 -12.03
N GLN A 182 -14.25 13.61 -12.74
CA GLN A 182 -14.65 13.40 -14.14
C GLN A 182 -13.44 13.18 -15.05
N ASN A 183 -12.37 13.96 -14.88
CA ASN A 183 -11.14 13.82 -15.67
C ASN A 183 -10.48 12.47 -15.41
N ILE A 184 -10.35 12.04 -14.13
CA ILE A 184 -9.77 10.74 -13.76
C ILE A 184 -10.59 9.60 -14.39
N LEU A 185 -11.94 9.60 -14.22
CA LEU A 185 -12.80 8.55 -14.75
C LEU A 185 -12.76 8.51 -16.27
N SER A 186 -12.86 9.66 -16.95
CA SER A 186 -12.77 9.72 -18.39
C SER A 186 -11.43 9.20 -18.93
N HIS A 187 -10.31 9.55 -18.28
CA HIS A 187 -9.00 9.05 -18.69
C HIS A 187 -8.88 7.55 -18.46
N PHE A 188 -9.37 7.06 -17.34
CA PHE A 188 -9.37 5.63 -16.99
C PHE A 188 -10.20 4.84 -18.01
N ASP A 189 -11.46 5.20 -18.22
CA ASP A 189 -12.39 4.49 -19.10
C ASP A 189 -11.93 4.45 -20.56
N ASN A 190 -11.36 5.55 -21.05
CA ASN A 190 -10.84 5.62 -22.42
C ASN A 190 -9.62 4.73 -22.67
N ASN A 191 -8.93 4.30 -21.60
CA ASN A 191 -7.64 3.60 -21.75
C ASN A 191 -7.60 2.21 -21.07
N VAL A 192 -8.53 1.87 -20.20
CA VAL A 192 -8.52 0.61 -19.44
C VAL A 192 -8.73 -0.60 -20.36
N GLY A 193 -9.41 -0.42 -21.49
CA GLY A 193 -9.67 -1.49 -22.46
C GLY A 193 -8.43 -2.22 -22.95
N LYS A 194 -7.28 -1.55 -23.02
CA LYS A 194 -5.99 -2.17 -23.43
C LYS A 194 -5.49 -3.32 -22.53
N PHE A 195 -6.07 -3.47 -21.34
CA PHE A 195 -5.72 -4.53 -20.40
C PHE A 195 -6.58 -5.79 -20.52
N PHE A 196 -7.60 -5.77 -21.38
CA PHE A 196 -8.49 -6.88 -21.67
C PHE A 196 -8.20 -7.49 -23.04
N ASN A 197 -8.63 -8.71 -23.27
CA ASN A 197 -8.66 -9.30 -24.60
C ASN A 197 -9.90 -8.80 -25.37
N ASP A 198 -9.87 -8.95 -26.69
CA ASP A 198 -10.95 -8.46 -27.58
C ASP A 198 -12.29 -9.16 -27.29
N GLU A 199 -12.27 -10.45 -26.92
CA GLU A 199 -13.47 -11.23 -26.64
C GLU A 199 -14.22 -10.70 -25.41
N ASP A 200 -13.50 -10.42 -24.31
CA ASP A 200 -14.09 -9.89 -23.08
C ASP A 200 -14.56 -8.43 -23.26
N LEU A 201 -13.84 -7.65 -24.10
CA LEU A 201 -14.28 -6.30 -24.48
C LEU A 201 -15.58 -6.32 -25.25
N GLU A 202 -15.72 -7.20 -26.23
CA GLU A 202 -16.96 -7.35 -27.01
C GLU A 202 -18.15 -7.84 -26.18
N LYS A 203 -17.90 -8.75 -25.22
CA LYS A 203 -18.91 -9.23 -24.28
C LYS A 203 -19.29 -8.19 -23.23
N GLY A 204 -18.35 -7.31 -22.82
CA GLY A 204 -18.52 -6.36 -21.74
C GLY A 204 -18.44 -6.97 -20.33
N TYR A 205 -18.02 -8.22 -20.20
CA TYR A 205 -17.84 -8.92 -18.93
C TYR A 205 -16.75 -9.99 -19.00
N ILE A 206 -16.24 -10.41 -17.85
CA ILE A 206 -15.33 -11.55 -17.69
C ILE A 206 -16.03 -12.71 -16.97
N GLU A 207 -15.61 -13.94 -17.23
CA GLU A 207 -16.18 -15.15 -16.64
C GLU A 207 -15.18 -15.81 -15.69
N VAL A 208 -15.62 -16.05 -14.46
CA VAL A 208 -14.81 -16.67 -13.40
C VAL A 208 -15.52 -17.92 -12.88
N ALA A 209 -14.82 -19.06 -12.89
CA ALA A 209 -15.32 -20.27 -12.23
C ALA A 209 -15.10 -20.15 -10.71
N ASN A 210 -16.18 -20.20 -9.93
CA ASN A 210 -16.07 -20.24 -8.49
C ASN A 210 -15.59 -21.61 -7.98
N ARG A 211 -15.34 -21.77 -6.68
CA ARG A 211 -14.84 -23.01 -6.06
C ARG A 211 -15.75 -24.24 -6.28
N ARG A 212 -17.00 -24.04 -6.69
CA ARG A 212 -17.97 -25.11 -7.00
C ARG A 212 -18.05 -25.41 -8.50
N GLY A 213 -17.20 -24.79 -9.33
CA GLY A 213 -17.20 -24.92 -10.77
C GLY A 213 -18.34 -24.19 -11.49
N ILE A 214 -19.06 -23.32 -10.78
CA ILE A 214 -20.11 -22.48 -11.37
C ILE A 214 -19.44 -21.25 -11.97
N ILE A 215 -19.78 -20.95 -13.25
CA ILE A 215 -19.28 -19.75 -13.94
C ILE A 215 -20.13 -18.55 -13.48
N GLU A 216 -19.46 -17.53 -12.99
CA GLU A 216 -20.02 -16.25 -12.61
C GLU A 216 -19.52 -15.15 -13.57
N GLN A 217 -20.40 -14.23 -13.97
CA GLN A 217 -20.06 -13.13 -14.86
C GLN A 217 -19.85 -11.85 -14.04
N PHE A 218 -18.73 -11.18 -14.29
CA PHE A 218 -18.36 -9.93 -13.64
C PHE A 218 -18.20 -8.85 -14.72
N PRO A 219 -18.78 -7.65 -14.55
CA PRO A 219 -18.49 -6.52 -15.42
C PRO A 219 -16.97 -6.27 -15.53
N LEU A 220 -16.54 -5.68 -16.63
CA LEU A 220 -15.17 -5.23 -16.79
C LEU A 220 -14.78 -4.29 -15.64
N THR A 221 -13.49 -4.30 -15.29
CA THR A 221 -12.97 -3.46 -14.20
C THR A 221 -13.23 -1.97 -14.50
N SER A 222 -13.85 -1.31 -13.55
CA SER A 222 -14.16 0.12 -13.54
C SER A 222 -13.50 0.80 -12.34
N LEU A 223 -13.59 2.12 -12.23
CA LEU A 223 -13.01 2.90 -11.15
C LEU A 223 -14.09 3.61 -10.35
N SER A 224 -14.19 3.32 -9.06
CA SER A 224 -15.09 3.99 -8.12
C SER A 224 -14.34 5.04 -7.29
N ILE A 225 -14.88 6.27 -7.18
CA ILE A 225 -14.30 7.37 -6.42
C ILE A 225 -15.28 7.84 -5.33
N GLY A 226 -14.91 7.66 -4.06
CA GLY A 226 -15.61 8.26 -2.93
C GLY A 226 -14.94 9.54 -2.49
N VAL A 227 -15.64 10.66 -2.46
CA VAL A 227 -15.08 11.98 -2.11
C VAL A 227 -15.59 12.48 -0.78
N VAL A 228 -14.67 12.76 0.12
CA VAL A 228 -14.94 13.45 1.39
C VAL A 228 -14.50 14.90 1.29
N VAL A 229 -15.46 15.83 1.43
CA VAL A 229 -15.15 17.27 1.48
C VAL A 229 -14.87 17.65 2.93
N ALA A 230 -13.61 18.00 3.23
CA ALA A 230 -13.16 18.42 4.53
C ALA A 230 -13.10 19.95 4.62
N ASP A 231 -14.26 20.58 4.85
CA ASP A 231 -14.32 22.00 5.17
C ASP A 231 -13.61 22.30 6.50
N VAL A 232 -13.19 23.54 6.68
CA VAL A 232 -12.46 23.98 7.88
C VAL A 232 -13.24 23.67 9.16
N GLY A 233 -12.66 22.85 10.01
CA GLY A 233 -13.25 22.48 11.31
C GLY A 233 -14.31 21.39 11.27
N ARG A 234 -14.58 20.81 10.10
CA ARG A 234 -15.54 19.69 9.99
C ARG A 234 -15.03 18.40 10.64
N PHE A 235 -13.75 18.10 10.50
CA PHE A 235 -13.12 16.91 11.06
C PHE A 235 -12.05 17.27 12.08
N HIS A 236 -11.99 16.51 13.17
CA HIS A 236 -11.03 16.72 14.24
C HIS A 236 -9.89 15.70 14.22
N ASN A 237 -10.10 14.58 13.56
CA ASN A 237 -9.12 13.52 13.44
C ASN A 237 -9.29 12.73 12.12
N ILE A 238 -8.29 11.91 11.81
CA ILE A 238 -8.26 11.13 10.57
C ILE A 238 -9.27 9.96 10.54
N LEU A 239 -9.72 9.48 11.71
CA LEU A 239 -10.66 8.34 11.78
C LEU A 239 -12.03 8.77 11.27
N GLU A 240 -12.49 9.97 11.64
CA GLU A 240 -13.74 10.55 11.15
C GLU A 240 -13.75 10.65 9.61
N ILE A 241 -12.64 11.09 9.00
CA ILE A 241 -12.49 11.16 7.54
C ILE A 241 -12.56 9.75 6.93
N GLY A 242 -11.87 8.76 7.55
CA GLY A 242 -11.86 7.38 7.08
C GLY A 242 -13.24 6.72 7.12
N GLU A 243 -14.02 6.94 8.19
CA GLU A 243 -15.37 6.41 8.33
C GLU A 243 -16.31 6.97 7.26
N VAL A 244 -16.29 8.27 7.03
CA VAL A 244 -17.06 8.91 5.97
C VAL A 244 -16.58 8.44 4.60
N GLY A 245 -15.26 8.32 4.40
CA GLY A 245 -14.65 7.81 3.17
C GLY A 245 -15.14 6.41 2.81
N ALA A 246 -15.18 5.50 3.78
CA ALA A 246 -15.70 4.14 3.57
C ALA A 246 -17.17 4.12 3.13
N GLN A 247 -18.01 4.95 3.77
CA GLN A 247 -19.43 5.05 3.42
C GLN A 247 -19.63 5.59 2.00
N ILE A 248 -18.92 6.66 1.64
CA ILE A 248 -19.12 7.30 0.33
C ILE A 248 -18.50 6.47 -0.80
N LYS A 249 -17.38 5.75 -0.54
CA LYS A 249 -16.81 4.78 -1.47
C LYS A 249 -17.83 3.66 -1.78
N HIS A 250 -18.52 3.15 -0.78
CA HIS A 250 -19.57 2.16 -0.97
C HIS A 250 -20.73 2.70 -1.83
N ALA A 251 -21.10 3.96 -1.67
CA ALA A 251 -22.13 4.59 -2.50
C ALA A 251 -21.68 4.71 -3.97
N ALA A 252 -20.42 5.04 -4.24
CA ALA A 252 -19.87 5.03 -5.59
C ALA A 252 -19.92 3.62 -6.20
N LYS A 253 -19.45 2.60 -5.48
CA LYS A 253 -19.46 1.19 -5.93
C LYS A 253 -20.86 0.60 -6.22
N SER A 254 -21.91 1.20 -5.72
CA SER A 254 -23.30 0.76 -6.02
C SER A 254 -23.78 1.16 -7.41
N VAL A 255 -23.06 2.01 -8.11
CA VAL A 255 -23.34 2.43 -9.49
C VAL A 255 -22.55 1.54 -10.44
N MET A 256 -23.18 1.04 -11.50
CA MET A 256 -22.52 0.23 -12.50
C MET A 256 -21.55 1.07 -13.34
N GLY A 257 -20.34 0.56 -13.57
CA GLY A 257 -19.29 1.27 -14.31
C GLY A 257 -18.55 2.31 -13.46
N SER A 258 -17.62 3.03 -14.07
CA SER A 258 -16.85 4.05 -13.38
C SER A 258 -17.73 5.19 -12.87
N SER A 259 -17.59 5.49 -11.59
CA SER A 259 -18.50 6.45 -10.94
C SER A 259 -17.81 7.22 -9.81
N TYR A 260 -18.40 8.32 -9.40
CA TYR A 260 -18.01 9.01 -8.18
C TYR A 260 -19.21 9.43 -7.33
N ALA A 261 -18.98 9.47 -6.02
CA ALA A 261 -19.95 9.99 -5.05
C ALA A 261 -19.26 11.00 -4.14
N ILE A 262 -19.96 12.11 -3.82
CA ILE A 262 -19.41 13.17 -2.97
C ILE A 262 -20.22 13.27 -1.70
N ASP A 263 -19.55 13.23 -0.54
CA ASP A 263 -20.19 13.53 0.74
C ASP A 263 -20.41 15.03 0.88
N ARG A 264 -21.65 15.44 0.77
CA ARG A 264 -22.11 16.84 0.91
C ARG A 264 -22.73 17.14 2.29
N ARG A 265 -22.68 16.19 3.24
CA ARG A 265 -23.13 16.42 4.61
C ARG A 265 -22.25 17.49 5.27
N ARG A 266 -22.87 18.45 5.94
CA ARG A 266 -22.20 19.52 6.68
C ARG A 266 -22.10 19.20 8.16
#